data_02190a683e06ac66d4fe57d3d431fc4c
#
_entry.id   02190a683e06ac66d4fe57d3d431fc4c
#
_cell.length_a   1.000
_cell.length_b   1.000
_cell.length_c   1.000
_cell.angle_alpha   90.00
_cell.angle_beta   90.00
_cell.angle_gamma   90.00
#
_symmetry.space_group_name_H-M   'P 1'
#
loop_
_entity.id
_entity.type
_entity.pdbx_description
1 polymer ?
#
loop_
_entity_poly.entity_id
_entity_poly.type
_entity_poly.pdbx_seq_one_letter_code
_entity_poly.pdbx_strand_id
1 'polypeptide(L)'
;MILCGVAGIQSQSITVDRQMKRYNVPRLAFVNKLDRMGANPHNGIKGICDILKLNAVAMQLPIGLEEDHAGVIDLIRMKANYFDGEHGDEVRIEEIPDNMKEDAEKYRAEMLEAVSMFDDKMMENLLEDNEIEEDTIHTAIKLSLIHI
;
A
#
# COMPACT_ATOMS: atom_id res chain seq x y z
N MET A 1 0.15 -6.33 -9.76
CA MET A 1 1.41 -7.13 -9.67
C MET A 1 1.43 -7.84 -8.32
N ILE A 2 1.77 -9.14 -8.27
CA ILE A 2 1.88 -9.89 -7.00
C ILE A 2 3.37 -10.11 -6.71
N LEU A 3 3.80 -9.72 -5.50
CA LEU A 3 5.16 -9.89 -5.00
C LEU A 3 5.18 -10.85 -3.82
N CYS A 4 6.30 -11.54 -3.63
CA CYS A 4 6.50 -12.41 -2.48
C CYS A 4 7.08 -11.60 -1.32
N GLY A 5 6.45 -11.64 -0.14
CA GLY A 5 6.90 -10.94 1.06
C GLY A 5 8.28 -11.39 1.56
N VAL A 6 8.67 -12.62 1.25
CA VAL A 6 9.99 -13.16 1.62
C VAL A 6 11.05 -12.83 0.56
N ALA A 7 10.76 -13.10 -0.72
CA ALA A 7 11.74 -12.99 -1.81
C ALA A 7 11.80 -11.59 -2.46
N GLY A 8 10.80 -10.72 -2.22
CA GLY A 8 10.74 -9.40 -2.83
C GLY A 8 10.63 -9.44 -4.36
N ILE A 9 11.41 -8.60 -5.02
CA ILE A 9 11.46 -8.52 -6.49
C ILE A 9 12.31 -9.68 -7.05
N GLN A 10 11.72 -10.47 -7.94
CA GLN A 10 12.36 -11.59 -8.62
C GLN A 10 12.48 -11.32 -10.12
N SER A 11 13.22 -12.16 -10.84
CA SER A 11 13.43 -12.03 -12.30
C SER A 11 12.11 -11.97 -13.07
N GLN A 12 11.09 -12.74 -12.65
CA GLN A 12 9.76 -12.71 -13.25
C GLN A 12 9.05 -11.37 -13.01
N SER A 13 9.22 -10.76 -11.84
CA SER A 13 8.66 -9.44 -11.53
C SER A 13 9.22 -8.38 -12.48
N ILE A 14 10.52 -8.43 -12.77
CA ILE A 14 11.17 -7.53 -13.72
C ILE A 14 10.61 -7.73 -15.14
N THR A 15 10.40 -8.98 -15.54
CA THR A 15 9.84 -9.29 -16.88
C THR A 15 8.41 -8.77 -17.01
N VAL A 16 7.58 -8.99 -16.00
CA VAL A 16 6.19 -8.48 -15.95
C VAL A 16 6.20 -6.95 -15.96
N ASP A 17 7.06 -6.31 -15.17
CA ASP A 17 7.19 -4.85 -15.14
C ASP A 17 7.52 -4.27 -16.51
N ARG A 18 8.46 -4.88 -17.25
CA ARG A 18 8.80 -4.45 -18.61
C ARG A 18 7.61 -4.54 -19.57
N GLN A 19 6.81 -5.59 -19.46
CA GLN A 19 5.60 -5.74 -20.27
C GLN A 19 4.56 -4.69 -19.90
N MET A 20 4.33 -4.46 -18.60
CA MET A 20 3.40 -3.43 -18.13
C MET A 20 3.83 -2.03 -18.60
N LYS A 21 5.12 -1.70 -18.55
CA LYS A 21 5.68 -0.45 -19.08
C LYS A 21 5.45 -0.32 -20.57
N ARG A 22 5.71 -1.39 -21.35
CA ARG A 22 5.54 -1.40 -22.80
C ARG A 22 4.11 -1.10 -23.24
N TYR A 23 3.12 -1.55 -22.47
CA TYR A 23 1.71 -1.39 -22.79
C TYR A 23 1.02 -0.29 -21.98
N ASN A 24 1.79 0.52 -21.24
CA ASN A 24 1.27 1.58 -20.37
C ASN A 24 0.17 1.08 -19.41
N VAL A 25 0.36 -0.09 -18.83
CA VAL A 25 -0.60 -0.69 -17.88
C VAL A 25 -0.36 -0.12 -16.49
N PRO A 26 -1.34 0.57 -15.90
CA PRO A 26 -1.28 1.02 -14.51
C PRO A 26 -1.21 -0.19 -13.58
N ARG A 27 -0.58 -0.03 -12.41
CA ARG A 27 -0.33 -1.16 -11.52
C ARG A 27 -0.51 -0.86 -10.05
N LEU A 28 -1.13 -1.81 -9.37
CA LEU A 28 -1.08 -1.94 -7.93
C LEU A 28 -0.20 -3.16 -7.61
N ALA A 29 0.61 -3.06 -6.56
CA ALA A 29 1.39 -4.17 -6.05
C ALA A 29 0.69 -4.79 -4.83
N PHE A 30 0.59 -6.11 -4.82
CA PHE A 30 0.12 -6.88 -3.68
C PHE A 30 1.26 -7.73 -3.15
N VAL A 31 1.60 -7.55 -1.87
CA VAL A 31 2.65 -8.33 -1.22
C VAL A 31 2.00 -9.53 -0.53
N ASN A 32 2.24 -10.70 -1.08
CA ASN A 32 1.67 -11.97 -0.62
C ASN A 32 2.64 -12.74 0.27
N LYS A 33 2.15 -13.70 1.04
CA LYS A 33 2.93 -14.59 1.92
C LYS A 33 3.59 -13.85 3.08
N LEU A 34 2.85 -12.92 3.70
CA LEU A 34 3.30 -12.23 4.90
C LEU A 34 3.26 -13.10 6.17
N ASP A 35 2.57 -14.25 6.08
CA ASP A 35 2.51 -15.34 7.05
C ASP A 35 3.77 -16.22 7.10
N ARG A 36 4.69 -16.06 6.14
CA ARG A 36 5.88 -16.90 6.07
C ARG A 36 7.06 -16.30 6.82
N MET A 37 7.88 -17.17 7.42
CA MET A 37 9.12 -16.80 8.09
C MET A 37 10.04 -15.99 7.16
N GLY A 38 10.56 -14.86 7.66
CA GLY A 38 11.38 -13.91 6.92
C GLY A 38 10.61 -12.96 6.02
N ALA A 39 9.28 -12.93 6.10
CA ALA A 39 8.48 -11.97 5.34
C ALA A 39 8.69 -10.54 5.83
N ASN A 40 8.95 -9.64 4.89
CA ASN A 40 9.09 -8.21 5.16
C ASN A 40 8.48 -7.40 4.02
N PRO A 41 7.31 -6.75 4.21
CA PRO A 41 6.64 -5.98 3.18
C PRO A 41 7.45 -4.77 2.71
N HIS A 42 8.27 -4.17 3.59
CA HIS A 42 9.14 -3.04 3.25
C HIS A 42 10.19 -3.41 2.19
N ASN A 43 10.67 -4.67 2.18
CA ASN A 43 11.55 -5.16 1.14
C ASN A 43 10.86 -5.18 -0.24
N GLY A 44 9.55 -5.43 -0.27
CA GLY A 44 8.74 -5.34 -1.49
C GLY A 44 8.71 -3.91 -2.03
N ILE A 45 8.33 -2.94 -1.19
CA ILE A 45 8.25 -1.51 -1.56
C ILE A 45 9.64 -1.00 -1.99
N LYS A 46 10.67 -1.24 -1.16
CA LYS A 46 12.04 -0.86 -1.47
C LYS A 46 12.52 -1.49 -2.79
N GLY A 47 12.21 -2.76 -3.03
CA GLY A 47 12.54 -3.43 -4.28
C GLY A 47 11.85 -2.79 -5.50
N ILE A 48 10.60 -2.35 -5.38
CA ILE A 48 9.90 -1.61 -6.45
C ILE A 48 10.63 -0.29 -6.73
N CYS A 49 11.01 0.45 -5.70
CA CYS A 49 11.72 1.72 -5.86
C CYS A 49 13.15 1.52 -6.41
N ASP A 50 13.92 0.61 -5.83
CA ASP A 50 15.35 0.45 -6.13
C ASP A 50 15.62 -0.33 -7.42
N ILE A 51 14.86 -1.39 -7.67
CA ILE A 51 15.09 -2.31 -8.80
C ILE A 51 14.24 -1.92 -10.01
N LEU A 52 12.94 -1.67 -9.81
CA LEU A 52 12.02 -1.33 -10.91
C LEU A 52 12.05 0.17 -11.23
N LYS A 53 12.66 1.00 -10.36
CA LYS A 53 12.75 2.47 -10.51
C LYS A 53 11.37 3.11 -10.63
N LEU A 54 10.42 2.67 -9.79
CA LEU A 54 9.08 3.21 -9.70
C LEU A 54 8.90 3.89 -8.35
N ASN A 55 8.13 4.96 -8.31
CA ASN A 55 7.72 5.56 -7.05
C ASN A 55 6.56 4.73 -6.47
N ALA A 56 6.80 4.08 -5.34
CA ALA A 56 5.82 3.22 -4.68
C ALA A 56 5.61 3.65 -3.23
N VAL A 57 4.35 3.73 -2.84
CA VAL A 57 3.95 4.03 -1.46
C VAL A 57 3.03 2.94 -0.93
N ALA A 58 3.02 2.74 0.37
CA ALA A 58 2.10 1.81 1.01
C ALA A 58 0.68 2.38 1.02
N MET A 59 -0.31 1.55 0.70
CA MET A 59 -1.74 1.82 0.91
C MET A 59 -2.28 1.07 2.12
N GLN A 60 -1.60 0.00 2.52
CA GLN A 60 -1.94 -0.83 3.66
C GLN A 60 -0.67 -1.24 4.40
N LEU A 61 -0.78 -1.40 5.72
CA LEU A 61 0.28 -1.95 6.57
C LEU A 61 -0.19 -3.26 7.20
N PRO A 62 0.66 -4.30 7.29
CA PRO A 62 0.29 -5.53 7.96
C PRO A 62 0.23 -5.33 9.47
N ILE A 63 -0.71 -6.00 10.11
CA ILE A 63 -0.81 -6.14 11.56
C ILE A 63 -0.16 -7.49 11.91
N GLY A 64 1.05 -7.42 12.48
CA GLY A 64 1.87 -8.60 12.69
C GLY A 64 2.48 -9.14 11.39
N LEU A 65 3.46 -9.99 11.53
CA LEU A 65 4.14 -10.70 10.44
C LEU A 65 4.33 -12.17 10.84
N GLU A 66 4.56 -13.01 9.84
CA GLU A 66 4.78 -14.45 10.06
C GLU A 66 3.57 -15.09 10.77
N GLU A 67 3.78 -15.81 11.85
CA GLU A 67 2.73 -16.47 12.62
C GLU A 67 1.78 -15.48 13.33
N ASP A 68 2.24 -14.26 13.56
CA ASP A 68 1.46 -13.19 14.21
C ASP A 68 0.66 -12.34 13.21
N HIS A 69 0.67 -12.69 11.91
CA HIS A 69 -0.07 -11.94 10.90
C HIS A 69 -1.59 -12.09 11.10
N ALA A 70 -2.22 -11.02 11.58
CA ALA A 70 -3.63 -11.03 11.98
C ALA A 70 -4.54 -10.19 11.06
N GLY A 71 -3.97 -9.28 10.26
CA GLY A 71 -4.77 -8.38 9.46
C GLY A 71 -3.96 -7.28 8.79
N VAL A 72 -4.64 -6.23 8.36
CA VAL A 72 -4.04 -5.06 7.71
C VAL A 72 -4.66 -3.76 8.21
N ILE A 73 -3.86 -2.71 8.28
CA ILE A 73 -4.32 -1.34 8.47
C ILE A 73 -4.59 -0.74 7.09
N ASP A 74 -5.80 -0.26 6.86
CA ASP A 74 -6.17 0.52 5.68
C ASP A 74 -5.80 2.00 5.94
N LEU A 75 -4.81 2.50 5.20
CA LEU A 75 -4.31 3.87 5.35
C LEU A 75 -5.25 4.92 4.73
N ILE A 76 -6.19 4.53 3.89
CA ILE A 76 -7.20 5.44 3.34
C ILE A 76 -8.26 5.73 4.40
N ARG A 77 -8.79 4.69 5.04
CA ARG A 77 -9.83 4.77 6.07
C ARG A 77 -9.31 4.97 7.48
N MET A 78 -8.03 4.73 7.71
CA MET A 78 -7.40 4.69 9.03
C MET A 78 -8.12 3.72 9.98
N LYS A 79 -8.34 2.50 9.49
CA LYS A 79 -8.95 1.41 10.25
C LYS A 79 -8.13 0.13 10.14
N ALA A 80 -8.23 -0.69 11.17
CA ALA A 80 -7.64 -2.02 11.19
C ALA A 80 -8.66 -3.05 10.71
N ASN A 81 -8.31 -3.84 9.71
CA ASN A 81 -9.11 -4.95 9.19
C ASN A 81 -8.47 -6.27 9.62
N TYR A 82 -9.14 -7.01 10.46
CA TYR A 82 -8.75 -8.35 10.88
C TYR A 82 -9.52 -9.38 10.07
N PHE A 83 -8.84 -10.46 9.74
CA PHE A 83 -9.41 -11.56 8.95
C PHE A 83 -9.61 -12.76 9.87
N ASP A 84 -10.84 -12.89 10.39
CA ASP A 84 -11.26 -13.97 11.29
C ASP A 84 -11.88 -15.12 10.47
N GLY A 85 -12.16 -16.26 11.13
CA GLY A 85 -12.68 -17.45 10.47
C GLY A 85 -11.63 -18.42 9.94
N GLU A 86 -12.05 -19.61 9.55
CA GLU A 86 -11.14 -20.70 9.12
C GLU A 86 -10.37 -20.36 7.84
N HIS A 87 -10.92 -19.49 6.99
CA HIS A 87 -10.33 -19.04 5.73
C HIS A 87 -10.17 -17.51 5.64
N GLY A 88 -10.32 -16.78 6.76
CA GLY A 88 -10.28 -15.32 6.78
C GLY A 88 -11.47 -14.66 6.07
N ASP A 89 -12.60 -15.33 6.03
CA ASP A 89 -13.82 -14.91 5.34
C ASP A 89 -14.67 -13.91 6.16
N GLU A 90 -14.40 -13.80 7.45
CA GLU A 90 -15.03 -12.80 8.33
C GLU A 90 -14.11 -11.60 8.51
N VAL A 91 -14.51 -10.43 7.98
CA VAL A 91 -13.74 -9.18 8.14
C VAL A 91 -14.27 -8.41 9.33
N ARG A 92 -13.42 -8.24 10.34
CA ARG A 92 -13.69 -7.43 11.52
C ARG A 92 -12.93 -6.12 11.43
N ILE A 93 -13.65 -5.00 11.48
CA ILE A 93 -13.06 -3.65 11.38
C ILE A 93 -12.98 -3.04 12.77
N GLU A 94 -11.80 -2.59 13.14
CA GLU A 94 -11.52 -1.99 14.46
C GLU A 94 -10.67 -0.71 14.33
N GLU A 95 -10.47 -0.07 15.46
CA GLU A 95 -9.50 1.04 15.56
C GLU A 95 -8.07 0.52 15.43
N ILE A 96 -7.17 1.37 14.91
CA ILE A 96 -5.75 1.02 14.78
C ILE A 96 -5.15 0.79 16.18
N PRO A 97 -4.40 -0.30 16.39
CA PRO A 97 -3.68 -0.53 17.64
C PRO A 97 -2.77 0.65 18.02
N ASP A 98 -2.73 1.02 19.29
CA ASP A 98 -1.99 2.20 19.75
C ASP A 98 -0.50 2.18 19.39
N ASN A 99 0.11 0.99 19.40
CA ASN A 99 1.52 0.79 19.01
C ASN A 99 1.79 0.93 17.51
N MET A 100 0.76 1.03 16.67
CA MET A 100 0.89 1.17 15.22
C MET A 100 0.32 2.50 14.70
N LYS A 101 -0.26 3.33 15.55
CA LYS A 101 -0.85 4.62 15.15
C LYS A 101 0.18 5.55 14.53
N GLU A 102 1.33 5.71 15.15
CA GLU A 102 2.41 6.57 14.67
C GLU A 102 2.91 6.14 13.28
N ASP A 103 3.13 4.85 13.09
CA ASP A 103 3.52 4.31 11.79
C ASP A 103 2.40 4.50 10.76
N ALA A 104 1.15 4.25 11.11
CA ALA A 104 0.01 4.44 10.22
C ALA A 104 -0.14 5.90 9.78
N GLU A 105 -0.02 6.86 10.69
CA GLU A 105 -0.05 8.29 10.39
C GLU A 105 1.09 8.70 9.45
N LYS A 106 2.30 8.23 9.72
CA LYS A 106 3.47 8.47 8.88
C LYS A 106 3.28 7.95 7.45
N TYR A 107 2.93 6.68 7.29
CA TYR A 107 2.73 6.08 5.98
C TYR A 107 1.52 6.65 5.24
N ARG A 108 0.47 7.05 5.98
CA ARG A 108 -0.64 7.80 5.39
C ARG A 108 -0.17 9.13 4.83
N ALA A 109 0.62 9.90 5.59
CA ALA A 109 1.16 11.18 5.11
C ALA A 109 2.01 11.00 3.84
N GLU A 110 2.90 10.01 3.81
CA GLU A 110 3.71 9.67 2.63
C GLU A 110 2.82 9.32 1.42
N MET A 111 1.75 8.56 1.63
CA MET A 111 0.79 8.20 0.58
C MET A 111 0.04 9.44 0.06
N LEU A 112 -0.50 10.27 0.95
CA LEU A 112 -1.25 11.47 0.59
C LEU A 112 -0.37 12.46 -0.16
N GLU A 113 0.86 12.68 0.27
CA GLU A 113 1.84 13.51 -0.41
C GLU A 113 2.12 13.00 -1.84
N ALA A 114 2.37 11.70 -2.00
CA ALA A 114 2.67 11.11 -3.29
C ALA A 114 1.52 11.21 -4.29
N VAL A 115 0.26 11.06 -3.85
CA VAL A 115 -0.91 11.12 -4.74
C VAL A 115 -1.43 12.55 -4.97
N SER A 116 -1.17 13.48 -4.04
CA SER A 116 -1.55 14.89 -4.18
C SER A 116 -0.89 15.58 -5.37
N MET A 117 0.27 15.10 -5.80
CA MET A 117 0.96 15.61 -6.99
C MET A 117 0.16 15.46 -8.29
N PHE A 118 -0.90 14.67 -8.30
CA PHE A 118 -1.73 14.38 -9.48
C PHE A 118 -3.15 14.95 -9.41
N ASP A 119 -3.49 15.63 -8.30
CA ASP A 119 -4.81 16.20 -8.08
C ASP A 119 -4.69 17.55 -7.33
N ASP A 120 -5.00 18.66 -8.02
CA ASP A 120 -4.87 20.01 -7.47
C ASP A 120 -5.74 20.24 -6.23
N LYS A 121 -6.97 19.69 -6.21
CA LYS A 121 -7.88 19.80 -5.07
C LYS A 121 -7.33 19.09 -3.83
N MET A 122 -6.74 17.93 -4.04
CA MET A 122 -6.10 17.18 -2.96
C MET A 122 -4.86 17.90 -2.45
N MET A 123 -4.06 18.47 -3.34
CA MET A 123 -2.89 19.30 -2.98
C MET A 123 -3.30 20.49 -2.13
N GLU A 124 -4.36 21.21 -2.51
CA GLU A 124 -4.89 22.35 -1.77
C GLU A 124 -5.35 21.95 -0.36
N ASN A 125 -6.16 20.89 -0.25
CA ASN A 125 -6.60 20.36 1.04
C ASN A 125 -5.45 19.96 1.94
N LEU A 126 -4.40 19.34 1.38
CA LEU A 126 -3.22 18.92 2.14
C LEU A 126 -2.43 20.12 2.66
N LEU A 127 -2.31 21.20 1.86
CA LEU A 127 -1.59 22.41 2.26
C LEU A 127 -2.36 23.22 3.32
N GLU A 128 -3.68 23.16 3.32
CA GLU A 128 -4.54 23.81 4.29
C GLU A 128 -4.78 22.99 5.57
N ASP A 129 -4.19 21.79 5.66
CA ASP A 129 -4.37 20.83 6.78
C ASP A 129 -5.84 20.46 7.02
N ASN A 130 -6.63 20.43 5.91
CA ASN A 130 -8.03 20.05 5.94
C ASN A 130 -8.19 18.54 5.98
N GLU A 131 -9.29 18.06 6.56
CA GLU A 131 -9.67 16.66 6.48
C GLU A 131 -9.98 16.27 5.03
N ILE A 132 -9.29 15.22 4.53
CA ILE A 132 -9.43 14.77 3.15
C ILE A 132 -10.43 13.61 3.09
N GLU A 133 -11.52 13.80 2.35
CA GLU A 133 -12.54 12.79 2.14
C GLU A 133 -11.98 11.55 1.40
N GLU A 134 -12.48 10.37 1.76
CA GLU A 134 -12.08 9.08 1.16
C GLU A 134 -12.21 9.09 -0.38
N ASP A 135 -13.31 9.63 -0.92
CA ASP A 135 -13.54 9.72 -2.36
C ASP A 135 -12.51 10.59 -3.09
N THR A 136 -12.03 11.65 -2.45
CA THR A 136 -10.96 12.50 -2.98
C THR A 136 -9.65 11.71 -3.05
N ILE A 137 -9.31 10.95 -2.02
CA ILE A 137 -8.12 10.09 -2.00
C ILE A 137 -8.20 9.04 -3.12
N HIS A 138 -9.34 8.36 -3.26
CA HIS A 138 -9.54 7.38 -4.33
C HIS A 138 -9.42 7.98 -5.73
N THR A 139 -9.90 9.20 -5.92
CA THR A 139 -9.78 9.92 -7.19
C THR A 139 -8.32 10.25 -7.50
N ALA A 140 -7.58 10.79 -6.53
CA ALA A 140 -6.16 11.10 -6.67
C ALA A 140 -5.32 9.84 -6.95
N ILE A 141 -5.61 8.72 -6.28
CA ILE A 141 -4.96 7.43 -6.57
C ILE A 141 -5.21 7.00 -8.01
N LYS A 142 -6.45 7.08 -8.51
CA LYS A 142 -6.76 6.74 -9.91
C LYS A 142 -5.99 7.62 -10.88
N LEU A 143 -5.94 8.93 -10.64
CA LEU A 143 -5.18 9.88 -11.47
C LEU A 143 -3.68 9.55 -11.46
N SER A 144 -3.11 9.25 -10.30
CA SER A 144 -1.70 8.87 -10.18
C SER A 144 -1.34 7.62 -10.99
N LEU A 145 -2.26 6.66 -11.09
CA LEU A 145 -2.07 5.44 -11.89
C LEU A 145 -2.15 5.68 -13.40
N ILE A 146 -2.90 6.69 -13.84
CA ILE A 146 -3.05 7.03 -15.27
C ILE A 146 -1.81 7.78 -15.79
N HIS A 147 -1.16 8.56 -14.95
CA HIS A 147 -0.01 9.40 -15.33
C HIS A 147 1.37 8.71 -15.21
N ILE A 148 1.39 7.41 -15.05
CA ILE A 148 2.66 6.65 -15.01
C ILE A 148 3.35 6.61 -16.38
#